data_a37d46629b35abde08522a059d6798de
#
_entry.id   a37d46629b35abde08522a059d6798de
#
_cell.length_a   1.000
_cell.length_b   1.000
_cell.length_c   1.000
_cell.angle_alpha   90.00
_cell.angle_beta   90.00
_cell.angle_gamma   90.00
#
_symmetry.space_group_name_H-M   'P 1'
#
loop_
_entity.id
_entity.type
_entity.pdbx_description
1 polymer ?
#
loop_
_entity_poly.entity_id
_entity_poly.type
_entity_poly.pdbx_seq_one_letter_code
_entity_poly.pdbx_strand_id
1 'polypeptide(L)'
;MAKAIIIGGGVAGLSAAHELIERGFEVDIYESNPEYVGGKARSVNVPGTNQLHPDKFLPGEHGFRFFPGFYRHVTDTMQRIPLSGKNGKNSGKKVFSNLV
;
A
#
# COMPACT_ATOMS: atom_id res chain seq x y z
N MET A 1 10.53 -13.33 -21.42
CA MET A 1 9.96 -12.31 -20.55
C MET A 1 11.04 -11.83 -19.60
N ALA A 2 11.22 -10.53 -19.49
CA ALA A 2 12.20 -9.98 -18.56
C ALA A 2 11.72 -10.11 -17.11
N LYS A 3 12.64 -10.37 -16.22
CA LYS A 3 12.34 -10.49 -14.78
C LYS A 3 13.05 -9.37 -14.01
N ALA A 4 12.34 -8.75 -13.08
CA ALA A 4 12.88 -7.75 -12.18
C ALA A 4 12.85 -8.23 -10.74
N ILE A 5 13.87 -7.90 -9.99
CA ILE A 5 13.93 -8.16 -8.54
C ILE A 5 13.89 -6.80 -7.84
N ILE A 6 12.97 -6.66 -6.89
CA ILE A 6 12.80 -5.44 -6.12
C ILE A 6 13.15 -5.74 -4.66
N ILE A 7 14.02 -4.94 -4.10
CA ILE A 7 14.43 -5.04 -2.70
C ILE A 7 13.71 -3.95 -1.91
N GLY A 8 12.77 -4.37 -1.05
CA GLY A 8 11.95 -3.49 -0.24
C GLY A 8 10.51 -3.38 -0.76
N GLY A 9 9.56 -3.76 0.09
CA GLY A 9 8.12 -3.70 -0.18
C GLY A 9 7.43 -2.48 0.39
N GLY A 10 8.10 -1.34 0.45
CA GLY A 10 7.49 -0.05 0.77
C GLY A 10 6.79 0.57 -0.45
N VAL A 11 6.35 1.81 -0.33
CA VAL A 11 5.60 2.50 -1.40
C VAL A 11 6.40 2.56 -2.70
N ALA A 12 7.69 2.86 -2.62
CA ALA A 12 8.54 2.91 -3.82
C ALA A 12 8.66 1.56 -4.51
N GLY A 13 8.96 0.50 -3.76
CA GLY A 13 9.11 -0.85 -4.32
C GLY A 13 7.81 -1.38 -4.89
N LEU A 14 6.69 -1.20 -4.18
CA LEU A 14 5.38 -1.63 -4.65
C LEU A 14 4.92 -0.85 -5.89
N SER A 15 5.20 0.45 -5.95
CA SER A 15 4.89 1.27 -7.13
C SER A 15 5.72 0.84 -8.35
N ALA A 16 7.00 0.57 -8.16
CA ALA A 16 7.86 0.04 -9.23
C ALA A 16 7.38 -1.32 -9.71
N ALA A 17 7.01 -2.21 -8.79
CA ALA A 17 6.47 -3.53 -9.12
C ALA A 17 5.20 -3.42 -9.96
N HIS A 18 4.27 -2.57 -9.55
CA HIS A 18 3.01 -2.35 -10.27
C HIS A 18 3.26 -1.90 -11.71
N GLU A 19 4.12 -0.89 -11.89
CA GLU A 19 4.48 -0.40 -13.24
C GLU A 19 5.13 -1.48 -14.10
N LEU A 20 6.04 -2.24 -13.53
CA LEU A 20 6.74 -3.29 -14.26
C LEU A 20 5.81 -4.43 -14.67
N ILE A 21 4.91 -4.84 -13.77
CA ILE A 21 3.91 -5.88 -14.07
C ILE A 21 2.97 -5.44 -15.18
N GLU A 22 2.50 -4.20 -15.15
CA GLU A 22 1.66 -3.66 -16.22
C GLU A 22 2.38 -3.61 -17.58
N ARG A 23 3.71 -3.56 -17.57
CA ARG A 23 4.56 -3.59 -18.78
C ARG A 23 5.00 -5.00 -19.18
N GLY A 24 4.49 -6.04 -18.53
CA GLY A 24 4.75 -7.42 -18.88
C GLY A 24 5.99 -8.05 -18.26
N PHE A 25 6.59 -7.40 -17.25
CA PHE A 25 7.70 -8.00 -16.50
C PHE A 25 7.19 -9.00 -15.48
N GLU A 26 7.97 -10.06 -15.26
CA GLU A 26 7.84 -10.88 -14.06
C GLU A 26 8.57 -10.16 -12.90
N VAL A 27 7.95 -10.10 -11.72
CA VAL A 27 8.52 -9.33 -10.61
C VAL A 27 8.54 -10.16 -9.33
N ASP A 28 9.71 -10.23 -8.69
CA ASP A 28 9.86 -10.72 -7.33
C ASP A 28 10.18 -9.55 -6.39
N ILE A 29 9.50 -9.50 -5.25
CA ILE A 29 9.74 -8.49 -4.22
C ILE A 29 10.29 -9.18 -2.97
N TYR A 30 11.40 -8.67 -2.46
CA TYR A 30 12.00 -9.12 -1.21
C TYR A 30 11.82 -8.05 -0.15
N GLU A 31 11.07 -8.38 0.91
CA GLU A 31 10.78 -7.48 2.03
C GLU A 31 11.40 -8.01 3.31
N SER A 32 12.09 -7.15 4.06
CA SER A 32 12.73 -7.55 5.32
C SER A 32 11.75 -7.79 6.47
N ASN A 33 10.58 -7.12 6.45
CA ASN A 33 9.56 -7.34 7.46
C ASN A 33 8.84 -8.67 7.19
N PRO A 34 8.86 -9.63 8.14
CA PRO A 34 8.27 -10.95 7.89
C PRO A 34 6.73 -10.96 7.87
N GLU A 35 6.09 -9.92 8.36
CA GLU A 35 4.63 -9.88 8.51
C GLU A 35 3.95 -8.94 7.52
N TYR A 36 4.59 -7.83 7.14
CA TYR A 36 3.92 -6.75 6.41
C TYR A 36 4.74 -6.18 5.26
N VAL A 37 4.03 -5.77 4.22
CA VAL A 37 4.52 -4.82 3.22
C VAL A 37 3.95 -3.43 3.51
N GLY A 38 4.48 -2.40 2.85
CA GLY A 38 3.96 -1.03 2.94
C GLY A 38 4.91 -0.03 3.61
N GLY A 39 5.92 -0.49 4.33
CA GLY A 39 6.91 0.39 4.96
C GLY A 39 6.27 1.42 5.90
N LYS A 40 6.76 2.65 5.84
CA LYS A 40 6.26 3.75 6.68
C LYS A 40 4.89 4.30 6.28
N ALA A 41 4.37 3.93 5.13
CA ALA A 41 2.99 4.29 4.75
C ALA A 41 1.94 3.48 5.51
N ARG A 42 2.37 2.43 6.18
CA ARG A 42 1.50 1.59 6.98
C ARG A 42 1.32 2.17 8.39
N SER A 43 0.09 2.14 8.90
CA SER A 43 -0.19 2.42 10.31
C SER A 43 0.40 1.34 11.20
N VAL A 44 0.82 1.72 12.40
CA VAL A 44 1.27 0.78 13.42
C VAL A 44 0.35 0.83 14.63
N ASN A 45 0.14 -0.28 15.28
CA ASN A 45 -0.61 -0.32 16.53
C ASN A 45 0.23 0.22 17.67
N VAL A 46 -0.30 1.20 18.40
CA VAL A 46 0.41 1.86 19.51
C VAL A 46 -0.06 1.25 20.84
N PRO A 47 0.81 0.55 21.57
CA PRO A 47 0.45 -0.08 22.84
C PRO A 47 -0.05 0.93 23.88
N GLY A 48 -1.05 0.53 24.69
CA GLY A 48 -1.55 1.34 25.79
C GLY A 48 -2.42 2.53 25.40
N THR A 49 -2.89 2.59 24.16
CA THR A 49 -3.65 3.75 23.65
C THR A 49 -5.16 3.63 23.81
N ASN A 50 -5.69 2.45 24.12
CA ASN A 50 -7.12 2.23 24.26
C ASN A 50 -7.45 1.73 25.66
N GLN A 51 -7.92 2.63 26.53
CA GLN A 51 -8.26 2.30 27.90
C GLN A 51 -9.53 1.45 28.04
N LEU A 52 -10.47 1.61 27.13
CA LEU A 52 -11.74 0.86 27.14
C LEU A 52 -11.56 -0.58 26.68
N HIS A 53 -10.62 -0.80 25.74
CA HIS A 53 -10.30 -2.11 25.21
C HIS A 53 -8.77 -2.27 25.15
N PRO A 54 -8.13 -2.68 26.27
CA PRO A 54 -6.66 -2.70 26.36
C PRO A 54 -5.98 -3.66 25.37
N ASP A 55 -6.71 -4.63 24.85
CA ASP A 55 -6.26 -5.58 23.81
C ASP A 55 -6.33 -5.03 22.39
N LYS A 56 -6.97 -3.86 22.22
CA LYS A 56 -7.14 -3.20 20.91
C LYS A 56 -6.44 -1.86 20.91
N PHE A 57 -5.25 -1.80 20.32
CA PHE A 57 -4.48 -0.58 20.25
C PHE A 57 -5.01 0.37 19.15
N LEU A 58 -4.87 1.67 19.36
CA LEU A 58 -5.18 2.66 18.33
C LEU A 58 -4.06 2.73 17.31
N PRO A 59 -4.36 3.04 16.04
CA PRO A 59 -3.34 3.16 15.01
C PRO A 59 -2.52 4.43 15.18
N GLY A 60 -1.21 4.32 15.00
CA GLY A 60 -0.30 5.44 14.89
C GLY A 60 0.23 5.56 13.47
N GLU A 61 0.50 6.78 13.05
CA GLU A 61 1.00 7.09 11.73
C GLU A 61 2.40 7.65 11.80
N HIS A 62 3.23 7.33 10.79
CA HIS A 62 4.58 7.88 10.69
C HIS A 62 4.60 9.31 10.14
N GLY A 63 3.51 9.77 9.54
CA GLY A 63 3.39 11.10 8.97
C GLY A 63 1.98 11.37 8.45
N PHE A 64 1.78 12.53 7.88
CA PHE A 64 0.49 12.91 7.33
C PHE A 64 0.15 12.07 6.09
N ARG A 65 -1.12 11.74 5.96
CA ARG A 65 -1.66 11.05 4.79
C ARG A 65 -2.42 12.03 3.91
N PHE A 66 -1.69 12.83 3.17
CA PHE A 66 -2.31 13.67 2.17
C PHE A 66 -1.44 13.72 0.91
N PHE A 67 -2.07 14.02 -0.22
CA PHE A 67 -1.40 14.12 -1.49
C PHE A 67 -1.68 15.50 -2.09
N PRO A 68 -0.67 16.40 -2.12
CA PRO A 68 -0.82 17.68 -2.80
C PRO A 68 -1.19 17.51 -4.27
N GLY A 69 -1.93 18.47 -4.81
CA GLY A 69 -2.40 18.38 -6.19
C GLY A 69 -1.31 18.28 -7.26
N PHE A 70 -0.07 18.63 -6.93
CA PHE A 70 1.06 18.44 -7.84
C PHE A 70 1.64 17.01 -7.83
N TYR A 71 1.17 16.12 -6.98
CA TYR A 71 1.54 14.70 -6.98
C TYR A 71 0.73 13.97 -8.04
N ARG A 72 1.27 13.89 -9.25
CA ARG A 72 0.53 13.32 -10.39
C ARG A 72 0.61 11.81 -10.48
N HIS A 73 1.78 11.24 -10.22
CA HIS A 73 2.01 9.80 -10.43
C HIS A 73 1.36 8.93 -9.36
N VAL A 74 1.32 9.37 -8.10
CA VAL A 74 0.73 8.59 -7.03
C VAL A 74 -0.78 8.43 -7.21
N THR A 75 -1.48 9.50 -7.59
CA THR A 75 -2.93 9.44 -7.86
C THR A 75 -3.25 8.67 -9.12
N ASP A 76 -2.41 8.78 -10.16
CA ASP A 76 -2.53 7.97 -11.37
C ASP A 76 -2.40 6.48 -11.06
N THR A 77 -1.40 6.09 -10.28
CA THR A 77 -1.23 4.70 -9.85
C THR A 77 -2.46 4.21 -9.08
N MET A 78 -2.98 5.01 -8.15
CA MET A 78 -4.17 4.66 -7.38
C MET A 78 -5.42 4.44 -8.26
N GLN A 79 -5.53 5.14 -9.39
CA GLN A 79 -6.62 4.96 -10.35
C GLN A 79 -6.54 3.62 -11.09
N ARG A 80 -5.36 3.02 -11.15
CA ARG A 80 -5.11 1.75 -11.84
C ARG A 80 -5.14 0.53 -10.93
N ILE A 81 -5.16 0.72 -9.61
CA ILE A 81 -5.19 -0.38 -8.64
C ILE A 81 -6.65 -0.67 -8.26
N PRO A 82 -7.17 -1.87 -8.60
CA PRO A 82 -8.53 -2.24 -8.22
C PRO A 82 -8.64 -2.55 -6.73
N LEU A 83 -9.80 -2.25 -6.14
CA LEU A 83 -10.13 -2.68 -4.79
C LEU A 83 -10.82 -4.03 -4.83
N SER A 84 -10.40 -4.94 -3.95
CA SER A 84 -11.08 -6.20 -3.74
C SER A 84 -12.42 -5.96 -3.01
N GLY A 85 -13.48 -6.58 -3.54
CA GLY A 85 -14.76 -6.62 -2.87
C GLY A 85 -14.82 -7.77 -1.85
N LYS A 86 -16.03 -8.02 -1.33
CA LYS A 86 -16.28 -9.18 -0.48
C LYS A 86 -15.91 -10.47 -1.24
N ASN A 87 -15.32 -11.44 -0.53
CA ASN A 87 -14.88 -12.71 -1.07
C ASN A 87 -13.74 -12.61 -2.12
N GLY A 88 -12.92 -11.55 -2.04
CA GLY A 88 -11.77 -11.38 -2.93
C GLY A 88 -12.10 -11.02 -4.38
N LYS A 89 -13.36 -10.77 -4.70
CA LYS A 89 -13.78 -10.35 -6.04
C LYS A 89 -13.52 -8.87 -6.26
N ASN A 90 -13.28 -8.47 -7.51
CA ASN A 90 -13.14 -7.06 -7.86
C ASN A 90 -14.45 -6.32 -7.56
N SER A 91 -14.36 -5.25 -6.75
CA SER A 91 -15.53 -4.45 -6.35
C SER A 91 -16.00 -3.48 -7.44
N GLY A 92 -15.26 -3.33 -8.54
CA GLY A 92 -15.49 -2.29 -9.54
C GLY A 92 -14.95 -0.91 -9.15
N LYS A 93 -14.41 -0.77 -7.94
CA LYS A 93 -13.81 0.47 -7.43
C LYS A 93 -12.29 0.41 -7.51
N LYS A 94 -11.67 1.57 -7.48
CA LYS A 94 -10.21 1.74 -7.47
C LYS A 94 -9.73 2.27 -6.11
N VAL A 95 -8.45 2.09 -5.81
CA VAL A 95 -7.84 2.65 -4.60
C VAL A 95 -8.05 4.16 -4.53
N PHE A 96 -8.03 4.85 -5.66
CA PHE A 96 -8.33 6.29 -5.77
C PHE A 96 -9.67 6.68 -5.14
N SER A 97 -10.66 5.79 -5.14
CA SER A 97 -11.99 6.04 -4.55
C SER A 97 -11.95 6.27 -3.04
N ASN A 98 -10.86 5.92 -2.37
CA ASN A 98 -10.66 6.16 -0.94
C ASN A 98 -10.17 7.57 -0.62
N LEU A 99 -9.78 8.34 -1.60
CA LEU A 99 -9.37 9.74 -1.40
C LEU A 99 -10.58 10.64 -1.22
N VAL A 100 -10.48 11.60 -0.33
CA VAL A 100 -11.50 12.61 -0.05
C VAL A 100 -11.01 14.01 -0.39
#